data_9c4caed9283e4a8f893df6b186933d99
#
_entry.id   9c4caed9283e4a8f893df6b186933d99
#
_cell.length_a   1.000
_cell.length_b   1.000
_cell.length_c   1.000
_cell.angle_alpha   90.00
_cell.angle_beta   90.00
_cell.angle_gamma   90.00
#
_symmetry.space_group_name_H-M   'P 1'
#
loop_
_entity.id
_entity.type
_entity.pdbx_description
1 polymer ?
#
loop_
_entity_poly.entity_id
_entity_poly.type
_entity_poly.pdbx_seq_one_letter_code
_entity_poly.pdbx_strand_id
1 'polypeptide(L)' 'DLDIQLYVGESVKITFGPFSGFTGIIEEVNAEKKKLKVMVKVFGRKTPLELGYMQVEKE' A
#
# COMPACT_ATOMS: atom_id res chain seq x y z
N ASP A 1 11.85 -13.03 11.57
CA ASP A 1 11.34 -11.86 11.70
C ASP A 1 11.24 -11.05 10.50
N LEU A 2 10.17 -10.53 10.29
CA LEU A 2 9.89 -10.00 9.08
C LEU A 2 9.76 -8.57 9.17
N ASP A 3 10.84 -7.88 8.99
CA ASP A 3 10.75 -6.50 8.99
C ASP A 3 10.34 -6.07 7.67
N ILE A 4 9.12 -5.78 7.51
CA ILE A 4 8.66 -5.22 6.30
C ILE A 4 9.00 -3.76 6.34
N GLN A 5 10.00 -3.37 5.59
CA GLN A 5 10.36 -1.98 5.57
C GLN A 5 9.71 -1.34 4.39
N LEU A 6 8.70 -0.54 4.67
CA LEU A 6 7.95 0.14 3.63
C LEU A 6 8.22 1.63 3.73
N TYR A 7 8.60 2.21 2.60
CA TYR A 7 8.95 3.62 2.56
C TYR A 7 8.11 4.33 1.52
N VAL A 8 7.95 5.62 1.72
CA VAL A 8 7.26 6.44 0.74
C VAL A 8 7.97 6.33 -0.60
N GLY A 9 7.19 6.11 -1.64
CA GLY A 9 7.74 5.95 -2.97
C GLY A 9 7.94 4.51 -3.39
N GLU A 10 7.73 3.58 -2.46
CA GLU A 10 7.90 2.16 -2.78
C GLU A 10 6.68 1.62 -3.50
N SER A 11 6.91 0.68 -4.40
CA SER A 11 5.83 -0.02 -5.06
C SER A 11 5.39 -1.20 -4.22
N VAL A 12 4.10 -1.32 -4.01
CA VAL A 12 3.58 -2.46 -3.27
C VAL A 12 2.37 -3.02 -4.00
N LYS A 13 2.10 -4.28 -3.74
CA LYS A 13 0.95 -4.93 -4.32
C LYS A 13 -0.09 -5.13 -3.23
N ILE A 14 -1.32 -4.78 -3.52
CA ILE A 14 -2.39 -4.95 -2.56
C ILE A 14 -2.83 -6.40 -2.57
N THR A 15 -2.87 -7.01 -1.40
CA THR A 15 -3.22 -8.42 -1.30
C THR A 15 -4.53 -8.65 -0.60
N PHE A 16 -5.22 -7.60 -0.20
CA PHE A 16 -6.45 -7.74 0.57
C PHE A 16 -7.48 -6.73 0.13
N GLY A 17 -8.75 -7.10 0.20
CA GLY A 17 -9.83 -6.18 -0.12
C GLY A 17 -10.19 -6.21 -1.59
N PRO A 18 -11.08 -5.30 -1.98
CA PRO A 18 -11.56 -5.29 -3.37
C PRO A 18 -10.49 -4.87 -4.37
N PHE A 19 -9.39 -4.33 -3.88
CA PHE A 19 -8.32 -3.90 -4.77
C PHE A 19 -7.14 -4.88 -4.78
N SER A 20 -7.36 -6.10 -4.30
CA SER A 20 -6.27 -7.06 -4.28
C SER A 20 -5.83 -7.36 -5.71
N GLY A 21 -4.54 -7.46 -5.91
CA GLY A 21 -3.99 -7.67 -7.24
C GLY A 21 -3.54 -6.38 -7.90
N PHE A 22 -3.92 -5.24 -7.35
CA PHE A 22 -3.51 -3.95 -7.90
C PHE A 22 -2.18 -3.55 -7.29
N THR A 23 -1.43 -2.77 -8.03
CA THR A 23 -0.16 -2.25 -7.55
C THR A 23 -0.31 -0.77 -7.27
N GLY A 24 0.27 -0.32 -6.19
CA GLY A 24 0.22 1.09 -5.85
C GLY A 24 1.55 1.58 -5.33
N ILE A 25 1.64 2.89 -5.16
CA ILE A 25 2.85 3.52 -4.65
C ILE A 25 2.53 4.07 -3.28
N ILE A 26 3.41 3.86 -2.33
CA ILE A 26 3.20 4.34 -0.97
C ILE A 26 3.36 5.85 -0.96
N GLU A 27 2.33 6.54 -0.52
CA GLU A 27 2.35 7.98 -0.41
C GLU A 27 2.69 8.42 1.00
N GLU A 28 2.26 7.62 1.98
CA GLU A 28 2.48 7.99 3.36
C GLU A 28 2.54 6.75 4.21
N VAL A 29 3.37 6.78 5.23
CA VAL A 29 3.48 5.67 6.17
C VAL A 29 3.18 6.20 7.55
N ASN A 30 2.23 5.58 8.24
CA ASN A 30 1.89 5.96 9.58
C ASN A 30 2.28 4.83 10.53
N ALA A 31 3.45 4.94 11.09
CA ALA A 31 3.98 3.87 11.94
C ALA A 31 3.21 3.75 13.24
N GLU A 32 2.64 4.83 13.71
CA GLU A 32 1.89 4.80 14.95
C GLU A 32 0.67 3.92 14.84
N LYS A 33 -0.06 4.04 13.77
CA LYS A 33 -1.26 3.25 13.54
C LYS A 33 -0.99 2.03 12.69
N LYS A 34 0.25 1.87 12.25
CA LYS A 34 0.66 0.77 11.37
C LYS A 34 -0.20 0.73 10.13
N LYS A 35 -0.40 1.90 9.55
CA LYS A 35 -1.19 2.03 8.32
C LYS A 35 -0.37 2.70 7.24
N LEU A 36 -0.75 2.44 6.02
CA LEU A 36 -0.09 3.03 4.87
C LEU A 36 -1.13 3.70 4.01
N LYS A 37 -0.72 4.78 3.39
CA LYS A 37 -1.55 5.39 2.38
C LYS A 37 -0.91 5.09 1.03
N VAL A 38 -1.62 4.36 0.20
CA VAL A 38 -1.10 3.90 -1.07
C VAL A 38 -1.93 4.50 -2.19
N MET A 39 -1.25 4.99 -3.20
CA MET A 39 -1.94 5.57 -4.34
C MET A 39 -2.04 4.49 -5.41
N VAL A 40 -3.26 4.12 -5.73
CA VAL A 40 -3.52 3.07 -6.71
C VAL A 40 -4.16 3.68 -7.93
N LYS A 41 -3.78 3.21 -9.09
CA LYS A 41 -4.36 3.70 -10.31
C LYS A 41 -5.48 2.77 -10.75
N VAL A 42 -6.71 3.24 -10.65
CA VAL A 42 -7.87 2.44 -10.99
C VAL A 42 -8.63 3.18 -12.07
N PHE A 43 -8.87 2.51 -13.18
CA PHE A 43 -9.62 3.10 -14.31
C PHE A 43 -9.01 4.43 -14.75
N GLY A 44 -7.69 4.49 -14.77
CA GLY A 44 -7.03 5.71 -15.20
C GLY A 44 -7.02 6.82 -14.18
N ARG A 45 -7.49 6.57 -12.98
CA ARG A 45 -7.52 7.57 -11.92
C ARG A 45 -6.67 7.13 -10.75
N LYS A 46 -6.07 8.09 -10.09
CA LYS A 46 -5.30 7.80 -8.90
C LYS A 46 -6.23 7.85 -7.71
N THR A 47 -6.29 6.76 -6.99
CA THR A 47 -7.17 6.64 -5.84
C THR A 47 -6.34 6.33 -4.60
N PRO A 48 -6.39 7.15 -3.57
CA PRO A 48 -5.65 6.86 -2.34
C PRO A 48 -6.38 5.82 -1.53
N LEU A 49 -5.63 4.86 -1.03
CA LEU A 49 -6.19 3.81 -0.19
C LEU A 49 -5.40 3.73 1.09
N GLU A 50 -6.10 3.57 2.20
CA GLU A 50 -5.45 3.39 3.48
C GLU A 50 -5.47 1.91 3.81
N LEU A 51 -4.31 1.31 3.98
CA LEU A 51 -4.19 -0.11 4.21
C LEU A 51 -3.24 -0.38 5.36
N GLY A 52 -3.42 -1.51 6.00
CA GLY A 52 -2.49 -1.93 7.03
C GLY A 52 -1.24 -2.53 6.42
N TYR A 53 -0.21 -2.64 7.23
CA TYR A 53 1.06 -3.18 6.76
C TYR A 53 0.89 -4.59 6.20
N MET A 54 -0.02 -5.36 6.77
CA MET A 54 -0.20 -6.73 6.35
C MET A 54 -1.11 -6.87 5.15
N GLN A 55 -1.67 -5.78 4.68
CA GLN A 55 -2.58 -5.83 3.55
C GLN A 55 -1.90 -5.51 2.24
N VAL A 56 -0.61 -5.29 2.26
CA VAL A 56 0.15 -5.04 1.06
C VAL A 56 1.37 -5.93 1.07
N GLU A 57 1.92 -6.13 -0.12
CA GLU A 57 3.09 -6.96 -0.27
C GLU A 57 4.10 -6.17 -1.07
N LYS A 58 5.34 -6.18 -0.62
CA LYS A 58 6.38 -5.46 -1.31
C LYS A 58 6.69 -6.16 -2.62
N GLU A 59 6.77 -5.38 -3.66
CA GLU A 59 7.08 -5.93 -4.98
C GLU A 59 8.53 -6.07 -5.25
#